data_83e7d89aeb8e6a00d2be4193a093ac61
#
_entry.id   83e7d89aeb8e6a00d2be4193a093ac61
#
_cell.length_a   1.000
_cell.length_b   1.000
_cell.length_c   1.000
_cell.angle_alpha   90.00
_cell.angle_beta   90.00
_cell.angle_gamma   90.00
#
_symmetry.space_group_name_H-M   'P 1'
#
loop_
_entity.id
_entity.type
_entity.pdbx_description
1 polymer ?
#
loop_
_entity_poly.entity_id
_entity_poly.type
_entity_poly.pdbx_seq_one_letter_code
_entity_poly.pdbx_strand_id
1 'polypeptide(L)'
;MTKIGARRPADKSWQKAISRDELTAAVHDNLTNLGLEALQIVNYRFMGAGHGTEEGSIGEQVTVLADLQRAGLIRHVGLSNVTAAQVAEAQTIVDVVCVQNHYNLAFRQDDALIDGLAKQGIAYVPFFPLGGFTPLQSSTLSSVAARLDATPMQVALAWLLRRSPNVLPIPGTSSLAHLRENLAASSLLLSPAVCSELDGLATAQPART
;
A
#
# COMPACT_ATOMS: atom_id res chain seq x y z
N MET A 1 -8.14 2.04 -9.07
CA MET A 1 -6.98 2.80 -8.55
C MET A 1 -5.79 2.51 -9.43
N THR A 2 -5.13 3.55 -9.92
CA THR A 2 -3.90 3.47 -10.73
C THR A 2 -2.74 4.16 -10.00
N LYS A 3 -1.53 4.10 -10.58
CA LYS A 3 -0.33 4.66 -9.95
C LYS A 3 0.53 5.37 -11.01
N ILE A 4 0.99 6.58 -10.70
CA ILE A 4 1.89 7.38 -11.54
C ILE A 4 3.12 7.80 -10.74
N GLY A 5 4.10 8.45 -11.37
CA GLY A 5 5.36 8.89 -10.76
C GLY A 5 6.54 7.96 -11.09
N ALA A 6 6.26 6.82 -11.74
CA ALA A 6 7.26 5.89 -12.22
C ALA A 6 6.86 5.34 -13.59
N ARG A 7 7.83 5.03 -14.42
CA ARG A 7 7.66 4.31 -15.67
C ARG A 7 8.50 3.03 -15.71
N ARG A 8 8.08 2.10 -16.55
CA ARG A 8 8.77 0.83 -16.74
C ARG A 8 9.07 0.62 -18.23
N PRO A 9 10.26 1.04 -18.71
CA PRO A 9 10.67 0.87 -20.10
C PRO A 9 10.80 -0.60 -20.51
N ALA A 10 11.15 -0.85 -21.78
CA ALA A 10 11.28 -2.19 -22.34
C ALA A 10 12.31 -3.07 -21.63
N ASP A 11 13.35 -2.48 -21.04
CA ASP A 11 14.36 -3.16 -20.21
C ASP A 11 13.84 -3.59 -18.83
N LYS A 12 12.57 -3.27 -18.52
CA LYS A 12 11.88 -3.56 -17.26
C LYS A 12 12.48 -2.87 -16.03
N SER A 13 13.38 -1.89 -16.20
CA SER A 13 13.85 -1.05 -15.09
C SER A 13 12.73 -0.17 -14.54
N TRP A 14 12.89 0.31 -13.30
CA TRP A 14 12.04 1.34 -12.75
C TRP A 14 12.73 2.69 -12.88
N GLN A 15 12.07 3.65 -13.51
CA GLN A 15 12.58 5.00 -13.70
C GLN A 15 11.59 6.02 -13.15
N LYS A 16 12.13 7.12 -12.58
CA LYS A 16 11.32 8.26 -12.16
C LYS A 16 10.65 8.88 -13.38
N ALA A 17 9.40 9.28 -13.24
CA ALA A 17 8.60 10.00 -14.24
C ALA A 17 7.76 11.02 -13.46
N ILE A 18 8.40 12.12 -13.04
CA ILE A 18 7.88 13.04 -12.01
C ILE A 18 7.73 14.49 -12.50
N SER A 19 8.15 14.79 -13.72
CA SER A 19 7.88 16.11 -14.31
C SER A 19 6.38 16.29 -14.56
N ARG A 20 5.93 17.54 -14.65
CA ARG A 20 4.52 17.88 -14.98
C ARG A 20 4.04 17.13 -16.22
N ASP A 21 4.83 17.16 -17.30
CA ASP A 21 4.46 16.54 -18.56
C ASP A 21 4.37 15.01 -18.45
N GLU A 22 5.33 14.37 -17.76
CA GLU A 22 5.32 12.93 -17.56
C GLU A 22 4.13 12.47 -16.69
N LEU A 23 3.80 13.20 -15.62
CA LEU A 23 2.65 12.90 -14.78
C LEU A 23 1.34 13.07 -15.54
N THR A 24 1.21 14.15 -16.33
CA THR A 24 0.05 14.42 -17.16
C THR A 24 -0.12 13.34 -18.23
N ALA A 25 0.96 13.01 -18.96
CA ALA A 25 0.95 11.94 -19.95
C ALA A 25 0.55 10.59 -19.32
N ALA A 26 1.09 10.24 -18.15
CA ALA A 26 0.73 9.00 -17.46
C ALA A 26 -0.75 8.93 -17.07
N VAL A 27 -1.40 10.03 -16.74
CA VAL A 27 -2.85 10.07 -16.49
C VAL A 27 -3.62 9.84 -17.79
N HIS A 28 -3.26 10.50 -18.89
CA HIS A 28 -3.90 10.31 -20.20
C HIS A 28 -3.73 8.87 -20.72
N ASP A 29 -2.54 8.28 -20.57
CA ASP A 29 -2.29 6.88 -20.90
C ASP A 29 -3.20 5.93 -20.11
N ASN A 30 -3.37 6.16 -18.82
CA ASN A 30 -4.28 5.37 -18.00
C ASN A 30 -5.74 5.53 -18.43
N LEU A 31 -6.19 6.75 -18.74
CA LEU A 31 -7.54 7.00 -19.26
C LEU A 31 -7.79 6.25 -20.56
N THR A 32 -6.84 6.34 -21.51
CA THR A 32 -6.90 5.66 -22.80
C THR A 32 -6.92 4.14 -22.64
N ASN A 33 -5.98 3.58 -21.85
CA ASN A 33 -5.84 2.14 -21.68
C ASN A 33 -7.03 1.50 -20.96
N LEU A 34 -7.70 2.26 -20.08
CA LEU A 34 -8.86 1.80 -19.31
C LEU A 34 -10.19 2.16 -19.99
N GLY A 35 -10.19 2.97 -21.03
CA GLY A 35 -11.41 3.45 -21.71
C GLY A 35 -12.27 4.32 -20.78
N LEU A 36 -11.64 5.16 -19.95
CA LEU A 36 -12.33 6.00 -18.96
C LEU A 36 -12.17 7.48 -19.28
N GLU A 37 -13.18 8.26 -18.97
CA GLU A 37 -13.13 9.73 -19.04
C GLU A 37 -12.48 10.36 -17.80
N ALA A 38 -12.55 9.68 -16.65
CA ALA A 38 -11.93 10.09 -15.40
C ALA A 38 -11.46 8.89 -14.58
N LEU A 39 -10.27 9.00 -13.97
CA LEU A 39 -9.73 7.99 -13.06
C LEU A 39 -10.31 8.18 -11.66
N GLN A 40 -10.78 7.11 -11.03
CA GLN A 40 -11.40 7.21 -9.71
C GLN A 40 -10.38 7.56 -8.63
N ILE A 41 -9.24 6.85 -8.57
CA ILE A 41 -8.16 7.14 -7.62
C ILE A 41 -6.83 7.01 -8.35
N VAL A 42 -5.97 8.02 -8.23
CA VAL A 42 -4.60 8.01 -8.74
C VAL A 42 -3.64 8.19 -7.58
N ASN A 43 -2.75 7.22 -7.36
CA ASN A 43 -1.68 7.32 -6.40
C ASN A 43 -0.45 7.94 -7.05
N TYR A 44 0.05 9.05 -6.50
CA TYR A 44 1.41 9.48 -6.77
C TYR A 44 2.38 8.57 -6.03
N ARG A 45 3.28 7.91 -6.75
CA ARG A 45 4.37 7.11 -6.17
C ARG A 45 5.63 7.94 -6.04
N PHE A 46 6.05 8.16 -4.81
CA PHE A 46 7.39 8.67 -4.57
C PHE A 46 8.43 7.56 -4.84
N MET A 47 9.41 7.86 -5.67
CA MET A 47 10.48 6.93 -6.06
C MET A 47 11.75 7.28 -5.31
N GLY A 48 11.96 6.64 -4.16
CA GLY A 48 13.22 6.64 -3.44
C GLY A 48 14.14 5.47 -3.84
N ALA A 49 15.13 5.19 -3.03
CA ALA A 49 16.01 4.03 -3.18
C ALA A 49 15.28 2.76 -2.67
N GLY A 50 14.80 1.92 -3.58
CA GLY A 50 14.14 0.65 -3.25
C GLY A 50 12.64 0.77 -2.93
N HIS A 51 12.16 -0.07 -2.00
CA HIS A 51 10.74 -0.16 -1.64
C HIS A 51 10.38 0.59 -0.34
N GLY A 52 11.35 1.24 0.29
CA GLY A 52 11.15 2.05 1.50
C GLY A 52 10.69 3.48 1.20
N THR A 53 10.27 4.16 2.26
CA THR A 53 10.01 5.60 2.20
C THR A 53 11.33 6.37 2.33
N GLU A 54 11.42 7.54 1.72
CA GLU A 54 12.58 8.41 1.72
C GLU A 54 12.11 9.86 1.91
N GLU A 55 12.89 10.65 2.61
CA GLU A 55 12.57 12.06 2.84
C GLU A 55 12.70 12.89 1.55
N GLY A 56 11.96 13.98 1.47
CA GLY A 56 11.96 14.90 0.35
C GLY A 56 10.57 15.50 0.12
N SER A 57 10.51 16.68 -0.48
CA SER A 57 9.25 17.32 -0.83
C SER A 57 8.58 16.62 -2.02
N ILE A 58 7.26 16.55 -1.98
CA ILE A 58 6.40 16.04 -3.07
C ILE A 58 5.40 17.11 -3.53
N GLY A 59 5.52 18.33 -3.04
CA GLY A 59 4.55 19.41 -3.26
C GLY A 59 4.34 19.75 -4.73
N GLU A 60 5.42 19.79 -5.53
CA GLU A 60 5.32 20.05 -6.98
C GLU A 60 4.48 18.98 -7.69
N GLN A 61 4.74 17.69 -7.41
CA GLN A 61 4.04 16.58 -8.05
C GLN A 61 2.58 16.51 -7.60
N VAL A 62 2.33 16.71 -6.30
CA VAL A 62 0.96 16.75 -5.76
C VAL A 62 0.17 17.94 -6.35
N THR A 63 0.81 19.09 -6.59
CA THR A 63 0.19 20.23 -7.28
C THR A 63 -0.25 19.85 -8.69
N VAL A 64 0.55 19.07 -9.43
CA VAL A 64 0.13 18.56 -10.75
C VAL A 64 -1.11 17.69 -10.65
N LEU A 65 -1.19 16.80 -9.66
CA LEU A 65 -2.36 15.95 -9.47
C LEU A 65 -3.60 16.79 -9.08
N ALA A 66 -3.44 17.83 -8.26
CA ALA A 66 -4.51 18.75 -7.91
C ALA A 66 -5.03 19.51 -9.15
N ASP A 67 -4.14 19.93 -10.07
CA ASP A 67 -4.52 20.52 -11.35
C ASP A 67 -5.33 19.54 -12.22
N LEU A 68 -4.88 18.30 -12.33
CA LEU A 68 -5.58 17.25 -13.08
C LEU A 68 -6.93 16.87 -12.45
N GLN A 69 -7.03 16.94 -11.11
CA GLN A 69 -8.29 16.75 -10.40
C GLN A 69 -9.27 17.90 -10.70
N ARG A 70 -8.82 19.15 -10.67
CA ARG A 70 -9.63 20.32 -11.04
C ARG A 70 -10.08 20.28 -12.51
N ALA A 71 -9.26 19.70 -13.39
CA ALA A 71 -9.60 19.45 -14.78
C ALA A 71 -10.59 18.28 -14.97
N GLY A 72 -10.96 17.55 -13.91
CA GLY A 72 -11.92 16.46 -13.96
C GLY A 72 -11.35 15.12 -14.42
N LEU A 73 -10.03 15.03 -14.68
CA LEU A 73 -9.37 13.80 -15.15
C LEU A 73 -9.13 12.79 -14.02
N ILE A 74 -9.04 13.26 -12.78
CA ILE A 74 -8.87 12.47 -11.56
C ILE A 74 -9.97 12.83 -10.58
N ARG A 75 -10.62 11.83 -9.95
CA ARG A 75 -11.63 12.07 -8.91
C ARG A 75 -10.99 12.24 -7.54
N HIS A 76 -10.04 11.36 -7.19
CA HIS A 76 -9.39 11.34 -5.89
C HIS A 76 -7.90 11.11 -6.02
N VAL A 77 -7.13 11.74 -5.13
CA VAL A 77 -5.68 11.60 -5.06
C VAL A 77 -5.31 10.71 -3.88
N GLY A 78 -4.43 9.76 -4.13
CA GLY A 78 -3.74 8.96 -3.13
C GLY A 78 -2.23 9.12 -3.25
N LEU A 79 -1.52 8.56 -2.29
CA LEU A 79 -0.05 8.60 -2.23
C LEU A 79 0.52 7.19 -2.12
N SER A 80 1.76 6.99 -2.54
CA SER A 80 2.45 5.70 -2.41
C SER A 80 3.94 5.90 -2.15
N ASN A 81 4.50 5.11 -1.24
CA ASN A 81 5.91 5.21 -0.81
C ASN A 81 6.25 6.56 -0.15
N VAL A 82 5.41 7.02 0.75
CA VAL A 82 5.51 8.35 1.37
C VAL A 82 5.69 8.26 2.88
N THR A 83 6.39 9.25 3.45
CA THR A 83 6.48 9.44 4.90
C THR A 83 5.26 10.18 5.45
N ALA A 84 5.10 10.20 6.77
CA ALA A 84 4.05 11.00 7.42
C ALA A 84 4.18 12.50 7.12
N ALA A 85 5.41 13.01 7.00
CA ALA A 85 5.68 14.42 6.66
C ALA A 85 5.21 14.74 5.24
N GLN A 86 5.46 13.84 4.28
CA GLN A 86 4.98 13.97 2.90
C GLN A 86 3.45 13.89 2.80
N VAL A 87 2.81 13.04 3.62
CA VAL A 87 1.33 13.03 3.70
C VAL A 87 0.82 14.38 4.19
N ALA A 88 1.40 14.93 5.27
CA ALA A 88 1.02 16.23 5.79
C ALA A 88 1.25 17.35 4.78
N GLU A 89 2.37 17.34 4.05
CA GLU A 89 2.62 18.29 2.94
C GLU A 89 1.54 18.20 1.87
N ALA A 90 1.23 16.99 1.39
CA ALA A 90 0.22 16.79 0.36
C ALA A 90 -1.17 17.28 0.79
N GLN A 91 -1.53 17.09 2.05
CA GLN A 91 -2.81 17.53 2.62
C GLN A 91 -2.97 19.05 2.68
N THR A 92 -1.88 19.82 2.56
CA THR A 92 -1.98 21.27 2.40
C THR A 92 -2.39 21.71 0.98
N ILE A 93 -2.35 20.76 0.02
CA ILE A 93 -2.56 21.04 -1.42
C ILE A 93 -3.85 20.37 -1.92
N VAL A 94 -4.14 19.14 -1.48
CA VAL A 94 -5.25 18.31 -1.98
C VAL A 94 -5.75 17.36 -0.90
N ASP A 95 -7.02 16.95 -0.97
CA ASP A 95 -7.55 15.90 -0.13
C ASP A 95 -6.95 14.54 -0.51
N VAL A 96 -6.26 13.90 0.44
CA VAL A 96 -5.66 12.57 0.26
C VAL A 96 -6.63 11.52 0.77
N VAL A 97 -7.04 10.57 -0.09
CA VAL A 97 -8.02 9.52 0.28
C VAL A 97 -7.38 8.20 0.68
N CYS A 98 -6.15 7.94 0.25
CA CYS A 98 -5.43 6.72 0.64
C CYS A 98 -3.91 6.88 0.60
N VAL A 99 -3.23 6.06 1.39
CA VAL A 99 -1.77 5.90 1.37
C VAL A 99 -1.45 4.43 1.12
N GLN A 100 -0.55 4.16 0.17
CA GLN A 100 -0.13 2.83 -0.20
C GLN A 100 1.37 2.65 0.00
N ASN A 101 1.77 2.04 1.11
CA ASN A 101 3.16 1.80 1.48
C ASN A 101 3.45 0.30 1.69
N HIS A 102 4.73 -0.04 1.81
CA HIS A 102 5.15 -1.38 2.21
C HIS A 102 4.79 -1.63 3.68
N TYR A 103 3.94 -2.63 3.90
CA TYR A 103 3.57 -3.00 5.26
C TYR A 103 3.04 -4.43 5.30
N ASN A 104 3.48 -5.20 6.28
CA ASN A 104 3.00 -6.54 6.57
C ASN A 104 3.41 -6.93 8.00
N LEU A 105 3.11 -8.16 8.40
CA LEU A 105 3.35 -8.68 9.74
C LEU A 105 4.82 -8.54 10.19
N ALA A 106 5.79 -8.63 9.26
CA ALA A 106 7.22 -8.51 9.55
C ALA A 106 7.79 -7.11 9.32
N PHE A 107 7.11 -6.25 8.56
CA PHE A 107 7.55 -4.91 8.20
C PHE A 107 6.51 -3.88 8.65
N ARG A 108 6.77 -3.23 9.80
CA ARG A 108 5.78 -2.45 10.54
C ARG A 108 6.19 -1.00 10.81
N GLN A 109 6.99 -0.42 9.91
CA GLN A 109 7.48 0.97 10.09
C GLN A 109 6.36 2.01 10.10
N ASP A 110 5.21 1.70 9.50
CA ASP A 110 4.08 2.61 9.35
C ASP A 110 3.01 2.48 10.45
N ASP A 111 3.27 1.79 11.57
CA ASP A 111 2.27 1.63 12.63
C ASP A 111 1.65 2.97 13.07
N ALA A 112 2.49 3.97 13.35
CA ALA A 112 2.02 5.30 13.77
C ALA A 112 1.29 6.05 12.62
N LEU A 113 1.75 5.89 11.39
CA LEU A 113 1.09 6.48 10.21
C LEU A 113 -0.31 5.89 10.02
N ILE A 114 -0.46 4.57 10.12
CA ILE A 114 -1.76 3.88 9.99
C ILE A 114 -2.75 4.42 11.04
N ASP A 115 -2.30 4.55 12.30
CA ASP A 115 -3.15 5.06 13.39
C ASP A 115 -3.55 6.53 13.18
N GLY A 116 -2.62 7.34 12.64
CA GLY A 116 -2.89 8.72 12.27
C GLY A 116 -3.90 8.86 11.12
N LEU A 117 -3.76 8.04 10.09
CA LEU A 117 -4.66 7.99 8.93
C LEU A 117 -6.06 7.48 9.31
N ALA A 118 -6.15 6.50 10.22
CA ALA A 118 -7.43 5.99 10.70
C ALA A 118 -8.27 7.08 11.39
N LYS A 119 -7.64 7.94 12.19
CA LYS A 119 -8.32 9.08 12.83
C LYS A 119 -8.87 10.10 11.83
N GLN A 120 -8.30 10.14 10.62
CA GLN A 120 -8.69 11.04 9.55
C GLN A 120 -9.65 10.38 8.54
N GLY A 121 -9.99 9.10 8.70
CA GLY A 121 -10.80 8.35 7.73
C GLY A 121 -10.09 8.06 6.41
N ILE A 122 -8.75 8.13 6.38
CA ILE A 122 -7.93 7.89 5.20
C ILE A 122 -7.55 6.40 5.13
N ALA A 123 -7.79 5.77 3.98
CA ALA A 123 -7.47 4.36 3.79
C ALA A 123 -5.96 4.11 3.74
N TYR A 124 -5.51 3.01 4.34
CA TYR A 124 -4.15 2.51 4.21
C TYR A 124 -4.13 1.20 3.42
N VAL A 125 -3.35 1.17 2.33
CA VAL A 125 -3.34 0.08 1.36
C VAL A 125 -1.95 -0.58 1.36
N PRO A 126 -1.72 -1.61 2.20
CA PRO A 126 -0.41 -2.25 2.27
C PRO A 126 -0.07 -2.96 0.96
N PHE A 127 1.07 -2.63 0.33
CA PHE A 127 1.62 -3.49 -0.70
C PHE A 127 2.59 -4.50 -0.07
N PHE A 128 2.77 -5.64 -0.73
CA PHE A 128 3.44 -6.83 -0.19
C PHE A 128 2.84 -7.33 1.14
N PRO A 129 1.51 -7.45 1.22
CA PRO A 129 0.84 -7.84 2.46
C PRO A 129 1.28 -9.23 2.97
N LEU A 130 1.77 -10.08 2.07
CA LEU A 130 2.25 -11.45 2.34
C LEU A 130 3.77 -11.61 2.16
N GLY A 131 4.56 -10.50 2.21
CA GLY A 131 6.02 -10.52 2.09
C GLY A 131 6.55 -10.26 0.68
N GLY A 132 5.71 -10.11 -0.33
CA GLY A 132 6.12 -9.80 -1.71
C GLY A 132 6.82 -10.95 -2.41
N PHE A 133 8.01 -10.71 -2.96
CA PHE A 133 8.79 -11.75 -3.68
C PHE A 133 9.35 -12.84 -2.76
N THR A 134 9.48 -12.56 -1.47
CA THR A 134 9.82 -13.56 -0.45
C THR A 134 8.62 -13.68 0.48
N PRO A 135 7.86 -14.78 0.43
CA PRO A 135 6.73 -14.98 1.32
C PRO A 135 7.14 -14.91 2.78
N LEU A 136 6.22 -14.44 3.63
CA LEU A 136 6.41 -14.43 5.07
C LEU A 136 6.67 -15.84 5.57
N GLN A 137 7.81 -16.04 6.21
CA GLN A 137 8.20 -17.32 6.81
C GLN A 137 8.52 -17.10 8.29
N SER A 138 7.82 -17.82 9.16
CA SER A 138 8.03 -17.76 10.60
C SER A 138 7.46 -19.03 11.23
N SER A 139 8.21 -19.65 12.12
CA SER A 139 7.74 -20.79 12.92
C SER A 139 6.54 -20.41 13.79
N THR A 140 6.52 -19.21 14.34
CA THR A 140 5.39 -18.65 15.09
C THR A 140 4.15 -18.55 14.22
N LEU A 141 4.27 -17.95 13.01
CA LEU A 141 3.14 -17.82 12.07
C LEU A 141 2.60 -19.21 11.67
N SER A 142 3.48 -20.18 11.40
CA SER A 142 3.11 -21.56 11.08
C SER A 142 2.42 -22.28 12.24
N SER A 143 2.91 -22.07 13.47
CA SER A 143 2.31 -22.63 14.68
C SER A 143 0.92 -22.07 14.95
N VAL A 144 0.75 -20.75 14.82
CA VAL A 144 -0.57 -20.09 14.93
C VAL A 144 -1.54 -20.62 13.88
N ALA A 145 -1.09 -20.73 12.63
CA ALA A 145 -1.90 -21.22 11.52
C ALA A 145 -2.41 -22.65 11.79
N ALA A 146 -1.53 -23.54 12.25
CA ALA A 146 -1.90 -24.91 12.61
C ALA A 146 -2.95 -24.99 13.74
N ARG A 147 -2.82 -24.13 14.78
CA ARG A 147 -3.81 -24.06 15.87
C ARG A 147 -5.19 -23.57 15.44
N LEU A 148 -5.24 -22.75 14.38
CA LEU A 148 -6.46 -22.15 13.85
C LEU A 148 -7.06 -22.92 12.67
N ASP A 149 -6.46 -24.05 12.28
CA ASP A 149 -6.83 -24.82 11.08
C ASP A 149 -6.87 -23.93 9.82
N ALA A 150 -5.86 -23.05 9.67
CA ALA A 150 -5.74 -22.07 8.62
C ALA A 150 -4.35 -22.11 7.97
N THR A 151 -4.21 -21.46 6.82
CA THR A 151 -2.88 -21.28 6.22
C THR A 151 -2.14 -20.11 6.85
N PRO A 152 -0.78 -20.09 6.85
CA PRO A 152 -0.01 -18.93 7.31
C PRO A 152 -0.40 -17.62 6.59
N MET A 153 -0.74 -17.70 5.31
CA MET A 153 -1.15 -16.54 4.53
C MET A 153 -2.52 -16.01 4.95
N GLN A 154 -3.48 -16.88 5.27
CA GLN A 154 -4.77 -16.49 5.85
C GLN A 154 -4.59 -15.79 7.20
N VAL A 155 -3.73 -16.31 8.07
CA VAL A 155 -3.44 -15.70 9.38
C VAL A 155 -2.81 -14.30 9.18
N ALA A 156 -1.85 -14.16 8.27
CA ALA A 156 -1.21 -12.87 7.99
C ALA A 156 -2.20 -11.83 7.45
N LEU A 157 -3.12 -12.23 6.55
CA LEU A 157 -4.18 -11.34 6.04
C LEU A 157 -5.21 -10.99 7.12
N ALA A 158 -5.64 -11.95 7.92
CA ALA A 158 -6.57 -11.72 9.03
C ALA A 158 -5.96 -10.75 10.05
N TRP A 159 -4.66 -10.87 10.34
CA TRP A 159 -3.95 -9.93 11.19
C TRP A 159 -3.95 -8.51 10.60
N LEU A 160 -3.67 -8.36 9.30
CA LEU A 160 -3.73 -7.04 8.62
C LEU A 160 -5.12 -6.41 8.71
N LEU A 161 -6.18 -7.18 8.45
CA LEU A 161 -7.57 -6.70 8.54
C LEU A 161 -7.94 -6.28 9.96
N ARG A 162 -7.36 -6.92 10.98
CA ARG A 162 -7.59 -6.58 12.38
C ARG A 162 -6.72 -5.41 12.86
N ARG A 163 -5.58 -5.12 12.21
CA ARG A 163 -4.64 -4.07 12.60
C ARG A 163 -5.30 -2.71 12.73
N SER A 164 -6.15 -2.35 11.78
CA SER A 164 -6.90 -1.11 11.80
C SER A 164 -8.08 -1.15 10.82
N PRO A 165 -9.21 -0.49 11.12
CA PRO A 165 -10.40 -0.52 10.25
C PRO A 165 -10.19 0.16 8.88
N ASN A 166 -9.15 1.00 8.73
CA ASN A 166 -8.82 1.66 7.48
C ASN A 166 -7.83 0.87 6.60
N VAL A 167 -7.40 -0.34 7.01
CA VAL A 167 -6.47 -1.17 6.23
C VAL A 167 -7.22 -1.94 5.15
N LEU A 168 -6.79 -1.75 3.89
CA LEU A 168 -7.30 -2.44 2.71
C LEU A 168 -6.21 -3.29 2.07
N PRO A 169 -6.04 -4.58 2.43
CA PRO A 169 -5.01 -5.44 1.85
C PRO A 169 -5.23 -5.69 0.36
N ILE A 170 -4.15 -5.78 -0.39
CA ILE A 170 -4.16 -6.05 -1.84
C ILE A 170 -3.33 -7.31 -2.18
N PRO A 171 -3.70 -8.50 -1.68
CA PRO A 171 -2.98 -9.74 -1.96
C PRO A 171 -3.16 -10.13 -3.43
N GLY A 172 -2.09 -9.99 -4.23
CA GLY A 172 -2.09 -10.38 -5.64
C GLY A 172 -1.96 -11.89 -5.81
N THR A 173 -2.77 -12.46 -6.73
CA THR A 173 -2.64 -13.88 -7.12
C THR A 173 -3.18 -14.11 -8.53
N SER A 174 -2.64 -15.13 -9.22
CA SER A 174 -3.18 -15.68 -10.47
C SER A 174 -3.87 -17.05 -10.28
N SER A 175 -3.91 -17.56 -9.02
CA SER A 175 -4.53 -18.85 -8.67
C SER A 175 -5.91 -18.65 -8.07
N LEU A 176 -6.93 -19.34 -8.60
CA LEU A 176 -8.28 -19.33 -8.00
C LEU A 176 -8.30 -19.94 -6.59
N ALA A 177 -7.43 -20.92 -6.31
CA ALA A 177 -7.31 -21.49 -4.97
C ALA A 177 -6.80 -20.43 -3.99
N HIS A 178 -5.71 -19.74 -4.31
CA HIS A 178 -5.18 -18.66 -3.46
C HIS A 178 -6.16 -17.49 -3.34
N LEU A 179 -6.96 -17.18 -4.38
CA LEU A 179 -8.00 -16.15 -4.27
C LEU A 179 -9.05 -16.53 -3.20
N ARG A 180 -9.50 -17.79 -3.20
CA ARG A 180 -10.45 -18.29 -2.20
C ARG A 180 -9.86 -18.28 -0.79
N GLU A 181 -8.59 -18.68 -0.64
CA GLU A 181 -7.87 -18.58 0.63
C GLU A 181 -7.76 -17.13 1.12
N ASN A 182 -7.39 -16.21 0.25
CA ASN A 182 -7.29 -14.78 0.58
C ASN A 182 -8.63 -14.20 1.03
N LEU A 183 -9.73 -14.57 0.36
CA LEU A 183 -11.09 -14.13 0.75
C LEU A 183 -11.52 -14.74 2.08
N ALA A 184 -11.23 -16.02 2.32
CA ALA A 184 -11.56 -16.70 3.56
C ALA A 184 -10.85 -16.11 4.79
N ALA A 185 -9.70 -15.44 4.61
CA ALA A 185 -9.00 -14.75 5.69
C ALA A 185 -9.88 -13.70 6.40
N SER A 186 -10.85 -13.10 5.71
CA SER A 186 -11.79 -12.11 6.29
C SER A 186 -12.70 -12.70 7.38
N SER A 187 -12.93 -14.00 7.36
CA SER A 187 -13.75 -14.72 8.34
C SER A 187 -12.94 -15.32 9.50
N LEU A 188 -11.61 -15.26 9.43
CA LEU A 188 -10.74 -15.82 10.45
C LEU A 188 -10.66 -14.90 11.67
N LEU A 189 -11.14 -15.38 12.81
CA LEU A 189 -11.13 -14.64 14.05
C LEU A 189 -9.83 -14.88 14.82
N LEU A 190 -9.07 -13.81 15.03
CA LEU A 190 -7.86 -13.83 15.85
C LEU A 190 -8.18 -13.32 17.26
N SER A 191 -7.89 -14.11 18.28
CA SER A 191 -8.01 -13.65 19.66
C SER A 191 -6.96 -12.61 20.00
N PRO A 192 -7.16 -11.75 21.02
CA PRO A 192 -6.14 -10.78 21.46
C PRO A 192 -4.78 -11.44 21.78
N ALA A 193 -4.79 -12.62 22.38
CA ALA A 193 -3.57 -13.37 22.69
C ALA A 193 -2.80 -13.78 21.42
N VAL A 194 -3.52 -14.25 20.40
CA VAL A 194 -2.93 -14.61 19.10
C VAL A 194 -2.39 -13.36 18.40
N CYS A 195 -3.10 -12.24 18.46
CA CYS A 195 -2.59 -10.98 17.90
C CYS A 195 -1.29 -10.54 18.59
N SER A 196 -1.24 -10.59 19.92
CA SER A 196 -0.02 -10.24 20.69
C SER A 196 1.16 -11.16 20.36
N GLU A 197 0.91 -12.46 20.16
CA GLU A 197 1.93 -13.42 19.73
C GLU A 197 2.49 -13.07 18.33
N LEU A 198 1.61 -12.72 17.40
CA LEU A 198 1.97 -12.31 16.04
C LEU A 198 2.68 -10.95 16.01
N ASP A 199 2.29 -10.02 16.88
CA ASP A 199 2.92 -8.71 16.99
C ASP A 199 4.41 -8.81 17.38
N GLY A 200 4.79 -9.84 18.12
CA GLY A 200 6.16 -10.13 18.47
C GLY A 200 7.08 -10.47 17.28
N LEU A 201 6.52 -10.81 16.12
CA LEU A 201 7.31 -11.16 14.94
C LEU A 201 8.08 -9.97 14.34
N ALA A 202 7.57 -8.76 14.44
CA ALA A 202 8.22 -7.56 13.93
C ALA A 202 9.53 -7.22 14.67
N THR A 203 9.61 -7.57 15.95
CA THR A 203 10.77 -7.28 16.79
C THR A 203 11.90 -8.31 16.63
N ALA A 204 11.61 -9.46 16.00
CA ALA A 204 12.56 -10.56 15.82
C ALA A 204 13.39 -10.45 14.52
N GLN A 205 13.07 -9.53 13.60
CA GLN A 205 13.85 -9.32 12.39
C GLN A 205 14.78 -8.12 12.55
N PRO A 206 16.12 -8.30 12.40
CA PRO A 206 17.05 -7.19 12.35
C PRO A 206 16.72 -6.30 11.15
N ALA A 207 16.85 -4.97 11.33
CA ALA A 207 16.76 -4.01 10.24
C ALA A 207 17.70 -4.47 9.09
N ARG A 208 17.15 -4.72 7.92
CA ARG A 208 17.97 -5.00 6.72
C ARG A 208 18.73 -3.72 6.38
N THR A 209 20.04 -3.74 6.61
CA THR A 209 20.99 -2.72 6.15
C THR A 209 21.04 -2.69 4.63
#